data_75361c24918c38041cae89e13ac2fd69
#
_entry.id   75361c24918c38041cae89e13ac2fd69
#
_cell.length_a   1.000
_cell.length_b   1.000
_cell.length_c   1.000
_cell.angle_alpha   90.00
_cell.angle_beta   90.00
_cell.angle_gamma   90.00
#
_symmetry.space_group_name_H-M   'P 1'
#
loop_
_entity.id
_entity.type
_entity.pdbx_description
1 polymer ?
#
loop_
_entity_poly.entity_id
_entity_poly.type
_entity_poly.pdbx_seq_one_letter_code
_entity_poly.pdbx_strand_id
1 'polypeptide(L)'
;IDTALFPKFDVKRGLRNEDGTGVLVGLTRIGNVVGYERIPGGGLKPIPGKLFYRGYDVEDISHAIIKEKRFGFEEVAYLLLSGRLPDKEELASFCELINDNMALEQKTKMNIIELEGNNIMNILARSVLEMYRFDPDADDTSRDNLMRQSIDLISKFPTIIAYAYNMLRHATFGRSLHIRHPQEKLSIAEN
;
A
#
# COMPACT_ATOMS: atom_id res chain seq x y z
N ILE A 1 1.24 36.58 -4.85
CA ILE A 1 0.06 36.73 -3.98
C ILE A 1 0.55 37.10 -2.60
N ASP A 2 -0.02 38.17 -2.03
CA ASP A 2 0.31 38.59 -0.66
C ASP A 2 -0.14 37.53 0.35
N THR A 3 0.81 37.07 1.16
CA THR A 3 0.55 36.02 2.16
C THR A 3 -0.39 36.50 3.28
N ALA A 4 -0.52 37.80 3.50
CA ALA A 4 -1.48 38.39 4.45
C ALA A 4 -2.95 38.11 4.08
N LEU A 5 -3.21 37.69 2.84
CA LEU A 5 -4.55 37.33 2.40
C LEU A 5 -4.96 35.91 2.84
N PHE A 6 -4.01 35.02 3.15
CA PHE A 6 -4.34 33.67 3.54
C PHE A 6 -5.19 33.58 4.82
N PRO A 7 -4.84 34.27 5.94
CA PRO A 7 -5.69 34.30 7.11
C PRO A 7 -7.07 34.93 6.84
N LYS A 8 -7.10 36.00 6.03
CA LYS A 8 -8.34 36.71 5.73
C LYS A 8 -9.39 35.86 5.02
N PHE A 9 -8.94 34.90 4.20
CA PHE A 9 -9.81 34.02 3.43
C PHE A 9 -9.78 32.57 3.94
N ASP A 10 -9.21 32.33 5.13
CA ASP A 10 -9.05 30.98 5.74
C ASP A 10 -8.41 29.95 4.76
N VAL A 11 -7.46 30.42 3.98
CA VAL A 11 -6.77 29.57 3.00
C VAL A 11 -5.80 28.62 3.69
N LYS A 12 -6.02 27.33 3.49
CA LYS A 12 -5.12 26.28 4.01
C LYS A 12 -3.87 26.15 3.14
N ARG A 13 -2.76 25.77 3.75
CA ARG A 13 -1.52 25.42 3.03
C ARG A 13 -1.52 23.93 2.70
N GLY A 14 -2.25 23.52 1.68
CA GLY A 14 -2.47 22.12 1.36
C GLY A 14 -3.21 21.42 2.50
N LEU A 15 -2.58 20.39 3.09
CA LEU A 15 -3.14 19.63 4.22
C LEU A 15 -2.71 20.18 5.60
N ARG A 16 -2.44 21.50 5.70
CA ARG A 16 -2.04 22.17 6.93
C ARG A 16 -2.94 23.35 7.25
N ASN A 17 -3.24 23.51 8.54
CA ASN A 17 -3.82 24.72 9.09
C ASN A 17 -2.78 25.85 9.11
N GLU A 18 -3.21 27.07 9.40
CA GLU A 18 -2.34 28.24 9.48
C GLU A 18 -1.26 28.08 10.56
N ASP A 19 -1.62 27.47 11.69
CA ASP A 19 -0.72 27.18 12.83
C ASP A 19 0.26 25.99 12.56
N GLY A 20 0.22 25.40 11.35
CA GLY A 20 1.06 24.28 10.94
C GLY A 20 0.53 22.91 11.35
N THR A 21 -0.57 22.81 12.07
CA THR A 21 -1.21 21.53 12.39
C THR A 21 -1.84 20.87 11.17
N GLY A 22 -2.07 19.55 11.21
CA GLY A 22 -2.73 18.83 10.13
C GLY A 22 -4.21 19.19 10.01
N VAL A 23 -4.71 19.26 8.77
CA VAL A 23 -6.13 19.39 8.48
C VAL A 23 -6.82 18.05 8.65
N LEU A 24 -7.97 18.01 9.35
CA LEU A 24 -8.80 16.81 9.40
C LEU A 24 -9.52 16.64 8.06
N VAL A 25 -9.08 15.66 7.26
CA VAL A 25 -9.61 15.39 5.91
C VAL A 25 -10.62 14.25 5.86
N GLY A 26 -10.75 13.47 6.93
CA GLY A 26 -11.70 12.36 7.00
C GLY A 26 -11.54 11.55 8.29
N LEU A 27 -12.41 10.56 8.44
CA LEU A 27 -12.38 9.62 9.55
C LEU A 27 -12.10 8.21 9.04
N THR A 28 -11.22 7.50 9.72
CA THR A 28 -10.91 6.09 9.44
C THR A 28 -10.76 5.31 10.73
N ARG A 29 -11.04 4.00 10.66
CA ARG A 29 -10.75 3.04 11.75
C ARG A 29 -9.52 2.17 11.42
N ILE A 30 -8.87 2.41 10.28
CA ILE A 30 -7.78 1.55 9.79
C ILE A 30 -6.45 1.98 10.39
N GLY A 31 -6.16 3.27 10.36
CA GLY A 31 -4.91 3.81 10.87
C GLY A 31 -5.10 5.06 11.71
N ASN A 32 -4.18 5.29 12.63
CA ASN A 32 -4.13 6.50 13.44
C ASN A 32 -2.68 6.94 13.61
N VAL A 33 -2.43 8.23 13.36
CA VAL A 33 -1.12 8.86 13.58
C VAL A 33 -1.27 9.87 14.70
N VAL A 34 -0.49 9.71 15.76
CA VAL A 34 -0.50 10.57 16.93
C VAL A 34 0.86 11.25 17.05
N GLY A 35 0.92 12.56 16.90
CA GLY A 35 2.15 13.37 17.02
C GLY A 35 2.03 14.49 18.02
N TYR A 36 0.86 14.62 18.68
CA TYR A 36 0.58 15.66 19.66
C TYR A 36 -0.31 15.12 20.76
N GLU A 37 -0.13 15.63 21.98
CA GLU A 37 -1.06 15.46 23.10
C GLU A 37 -1.76 16.78 23.43
N ARG A 38 -3.01 16.70 23.89
CA ARG A 38 -3.75 17.87 24.35
C ARG A 38 -3.32 18.25 25.75
N ILE A 39 -2.99 19.53 25.94
CA ILE A 39 -2.61 20.05 27.24
C ILE A 39 -3.87 20.50 27.99
N PRO A 40 -3.99 20.20 29.32
CA PRO A 40 -5.04 20.79 30.15
C PRO A 40 -5.00 22.33 30.10
N GLY A 41 -6.14 22.95 29.77
CA GLY A 41 -6.22 24.40 29.59
C GLY A 41 -6.14 24.85 28.11
N GLY A 42 -5.95 23.96 27.17
CA GLY A 42 -5.93 24.19 25.71
C GLY A 42 -4.53 24.19 25.12
N GLY A 43 -4.46 23.87 23.84
CA GLY A 43 -3.22 23.76 23.08
C GLY A 43 -2.79 22.32 22.82
N LEU A 44 -1.75 22.18 21.98
CA LEU A 44 -1.16 20.91 21.58
C LEU A 44 0.33 20.91 21.92
N LYS A 45 0.81 19.84 22.53
CA LYS A 45 2.23 19.62 22.80
C LYS A 45 2.75 18.53 21.84
N PRO A 46 3.82 18.77 21.10
CA PRO A 46 4.46 17.74 20.29
C PRO A 46 4.94 16.58 21.15
N ILE A 47 4.70 15.35 20.67
CA ILE A 47 5.22 14.12 21.26
C ILE A 47 5.90 13.30 20.16
N PRO A 48 6.74 12.29 20.48
CA PRO A 48 7.22 11.33 19.52
C PRO A 48 6.05 10.75 18.72
N GLY A 49 6.18 10.75 17.38
CA GLY A 49 5.12 10.25 16.50
C GLY A 49 4.84 8.77 16.76
N LYS A 50 3.55 8.41 16.82
CA LYS A 50 3.10 7.02 16.91
C LYS A 50 2.16 6.70 15.77
N LEU A 51 2.31 5.50 15.20
CA LEU A 51 1.44 4.98 14.15
C LEU A 51 0.75 3.72 14.67
N PHE A 52 -0.56 3.70 14.53
CA PHE A 52 -1.39 2.55 14.90
C PHE A 52 -2.09 1.99 13.66
N TYR A 53 -2.08 0.66 13.51
CA TYR A 53 -2.88 -0.06 12.55
C TYR A 53 -3.96 -0.86 13.29
N ARG A 54 -5.23 -0.55 13.04
CA ARG A 54 -6.38 -1.19 13.70
C ARG A 54 -6.30 -1.20 15.23
N GLY A 55 -5.59 -0.19 15.82
CA GLY A 55 -5.38 -0.07 17.27
C GLY A 55 -4.10 -0.70 17.79
N TYR A 56 -3.35 -1.43 16.97
CA TYR A 56 -2.04 -2.00 17.32
C TYR A 56 -0.93 -0.98 17.01
N ASP A 57 0.00 -0.79 17.93
CA ASP A 57 1.19 0.03 17.70
C ASP A 57 2.10 -0.65 16.68
N VAL A 58 2.49 0.07 15.62
CA VAL A 58 3.33 -0.48 14.54
C VAL A 58 4.73 -0.85 15.06
N GLU A 59 5.24 -0.17 16.08
CA GLU A 59 6.51 -0.54 16.72
C GLU A 59 6.43 -1.92 17.38
N ASP A 60 5.34 -2.21 18.10
CA ASP A 60 5.13 -3.51 18.75
C ASP A 60 5.03 -4.64 17.71
N ILE A 61 4.30 -4.41 16.60
CA ILE A 61 4.21 -5.36 15.48
C ILE A 61 5.61 -5.61 14.90
N SER A 62 6.36 -4.55 14.63
CA SER A 62 7.70 -4.64 14.03
C SER A 62 8.68 -5.37 14.96
N HIS A 63 8.65 -5.07 16.25
CA HIS A 63 9.49 -5.74 17.25
C HIS A 63 9.18 -7.25 17.35
N ALA A 64 7.91 -7.63 17.30
CA ALA A 64 7.50 -9.04 17.30
C ALA A 64 8.04 -9.77 16.06
N ILE A 65 7.87 -9.20 14.87
CA ILE A 65 8.34 -9.74 13.60
C ILE A 65 9.87 -9.94 13.62
N ILE A 66 10.61 -8.92 14.06
CA ILE A 66 12.09 -8.97 14.16
C ILE A 66 12.55 -10.01 15.16
N LYS A 67 11.93 -10.06 16.35
CA LYS A 67 12.25 -11.01 17.42
C LYS A 67 12.04 -12.46 16.96
N GLU A 68 10.98 -12.71 16.22
CA GLU A 68 10.62 -14.02 15.70
C GLU A 68 11.35 -14.36 14.38
N LYS A 69 12.12 -13.43 13.80
CA LYS A 69 12.88 -13.59 12.55
C LYS A 69 12.01 -14.08 11.40
N ARG A 70 10.83 -13.52 11.25
CA ARG A 70 9.86 -13.87 10.21
C ARG A 70 9.52 -12.69 9.32
N PHE A 71 8.92 -12.94 8.18
CA PHE A 71 8.30 -11.91 7.34
C PHE A 71 6.92 -11.58 7.91
N GLY A 72 6.52 -10.31 7.82
CA GLY A 72 5.29 -9.83 8.44
C GLY A 72 4.35 -9.12 7.47
N PHE A 73 4.65 -9.10 6.18
CA PHE A 73 3.84 -8.35 5.21
C PHE A 73 2.40 -8.90 5.14
N GLU A 74 2.24 -10.21 5.00
CA GLU A 74 0.95 -10.86 4.87
C GLU A 74 0.12 -10.71 6.15
N GLU A 75 0.75 -10.81 7.33
CA GLU A 75 0.08 -10.60 8.62
C GLU A 75 -0.46 -9.17 8.75
N VAL A 76 0.34 -8.16 8.36
CA VAL A 76 -0.09 -6.75 8.38
C VAL A 76 -1.16 -6.48 7.34
N ALA A 77 -1.06 -7.06 6.14
CA ALA A 77 -2.11 -6.97 5.13
C ALA A 77 -3.43 -7.56 5.63
N TYR A 78 -3.37 -8.75 6.25
CA TYR A 78 -4.53 -9.36 6.89
C TYR A 78 -5.14 -8.46 7.96
N LEU A 79 -4.31 -7.92 8.88
CA LEU A 79 -4.76 -7.00 9.92
C LEU A 79 -5.51 -5.79 9.35
N LEU A 80 -4.96 -5.16 8.33
CA LEU A 80 -5.56 -3.97 7.71
C LEU A 80 -6.91 -4.28 7.04
N LEU A 81 -7.01 -5.42 6.37
CA LEU A 81 -8.22 -5.86 5.68
C LEU A 81 -9.29 -6.37 6.66
N SER A 82 -8.94 -7.30 7.55
CA SER A 82 -9.89 -7.98 8.45
C SER A 82 -10.22 -7.19 9.71
N GLY A 83 -9.29 -6.32 10.16
CA GLY A 83 -9.43 -5.51 11.38
C GLY A 83 -8.87 -6.15 12.65
N ARG A 84 -8.26 -7.33 12.56
CA ARG A 84 -7.62 -8.06 13.66
C ARG A 84 -6.40 -8.84 13.17
N LEU A 85 -5.51 -9.22 14.08
CA LEU A 85 -4.42 -10.13 13.75
C LEU A 85 -4.95 -11.53 13.45
N PRO A 86 -4.36 -12.24 12.47
CA PRO A 86 -4.71 -13.63 12.19
C PRO A 86 -4.19 -14.58 13.26
N ASP A 87 -4.85 -15.71 13.45
CA ASP A 87 -4.22 -16.87 14.05
C ASP A 87 -3.33 -17.60 13.03
N LYS A 88 -2.69 -18.70 13.43
CA LYS A 88 -1.75 -19.42 12.56
C LYS A 88 -2.40 -20.06 11.34
N GLU A 89 -3.61 -20.59 11.50
CA GLU A 89 -4.35 -21.24 10.42
C GLU A 89 -4.88 -20.20 9.43
N GLU A 90 -5.40 -19.10 9.93
CA GLU A 90 -5.85 -17.97 9.14
C GLU A 90 -4.71 -17.32 8.35
N LEU A 91 -3.54 -17.13 8.99
CA LEU A 91 -2.36 -16.61 8.30
C LEU A 91 -1.90 -17.55 7.19
N ALA A 92 -1.85 -18.85 7.47
CA ALA A 92 -1.46 -19.85 6.47
C ALA A 92 -2.41 -19.81 5.25
N SER A 93 -3.72 -19.85 5.50
CA SER A 93 -4.73 -19.78 4.46
C SER A 93 -4.67 -18.47 3.66
N PHE A 94 -4.39 -17.35 4.33
CA PHE A 94 -4.24 -16.06 3.66
C PHE A 94 -2.98 -16.00 2.80
N CYS A 95 -1.85 -16.55 3.28
CA CYS A 95 -0.62 -16.67 2.49
C CYS A 95 -0.84 -17.52 1.24
N GLU A 96 -1.57 -18.64 1.36
CA GLU A 96 -1.92 -19.49 0.22
C GLU A 96 -2.78 -18.73 -0.80
N LEU A 97 -3.81 -18.02 -0.34
CA LEU A 97 -4.65 -17.19 -1.18
C LEU A 97 -3.85 -16.10 -1.92
N ILE A 98 -2.92 -15.42 -1.25
CA ILE A 98 -2.03 -14.43 -1.86
C ILE A 98 -1.17 -15.10 -2.94
N ASN A 99 -0.55 -16.24 -2.64
CA ASN A 99 0.31 -16.95 -3.57
C ASN A 99 -0.42 -17.39 -4.83
N ASP A 100 -1.62 -17.93 -4.70
CA ASP A 100 -2.44 -18.37 -5.82
C ASP A 100 -2.82 -17.22 -6.78
N ASN A 101 -2.87 -16.00 -6.27
CA ASN A 101 -3.23 -14.80 -7.05
C ASN A 101 -2.03 -13.96 -7.52
N MET A 102 -0.77 -14.35 -7.24
CA MET A 102 0.40 -13.57 -7.66
C MET A 102 0.65 -13.55 -9.17
N ALA A 103 0.20 -14.57 -9.87
CA ALA A 103 0.45 -14.71 -11.30
C ALA A 103 -0.35 -13.69 -12.11
N LEU A 104 0.31 -13.03 -13.04
CA LEU A 104 -0.34 -12.12 -13.99
C LEU A 104 -0.89 -12.87 -15.19
N GLU A 105 -2.03 -12.40 -15.68
CA GLU A 105 -2.55 -12.79 -16.98
C GLU A 105 -1.52 -12.54 -18.10
N GLN A 106 -1.47 -13.43 -19.10
CA GLN A 106 -0.49 -13.30 -20.19
C GLN A 106 -0.56 -11.96 -20.91
N LYS A 107 -1.77 -11.43 -21.12
CA LYS A 107 -1.96 -10.11 -21.74
C LYS A 107 -1.43 -8.98 -20.87
N THR A 108 -1.69 -9.02 -19.56
CA THR A 108 -1.17 -8.03 -18.60
C THR A 108 0.37 -8.05 -18.59
N LYS A 109 0.98 -9.24 -18.61
CA LYS A 109 2.45 -9.36 -18.72
C LYS A 109 2.98 -8.68 -19.98
N MET A 110 2.40 -8.99 -21.14
CA MET A 110 2.84 -8.41 -22.40
C MET A 110 2.67 -6.89 -22.41
N ASN A 111 1.55 -6.40 -21.93
CA ASN A 111 1.32 -4.96 -21.87
C ASN A 111 2.32 -4.25 -20.94
N ILE A 112 2.66 -4.83 -19.78
CA ILE A 112 3.70 -4.25 -18.90
C ILE A 112 5.07 -4.24 -19.60
N ILE A 113 5.39 -5.29 -20.36
CA ILE A 113 6.63 -5.38 -21.13
C ILE A 113 6.69 -4.31 -22.23
N GLU A 114 5.56 -3.98 -22.84
CA GLU A 114 5.45 -2.98 -23.89
C GLU A 114 5.29 -1.53 -23.36
N LEU A 115 5.10 -1.35 -22.03
CA LEU A 115 4.96 -0.03 -21.43
C LEU A 115 6.29 0.72 -21.48
N GLU A 116 6.40 1.68 -22.38
CA GLU A 116 7.53 2.59 -22.44
C GLU A 116 7.44 3.68 -21.35
N GLY A 117 8.60 4.10 -20.86
CA GLY A 117 8.74 5.20 -19.92
C GLY A 117 9.98 5.08 -19.04
N ASN A 118 10.37 6.20 -18.45
CA ASN A 118 11.53 6.32 -17.57
C ASN A 118 11.14 6.53 -16.08
N ASN A 119 9.85 6.54 -15.79
CA ASN A 119 9.31 6.75 -14.44
C ASN A 119 8.55 5.51 -13.99
N ILE A 120 9.12 4.78 -13.04
CA ILE A 120 8.56 3.53 -12.51
C ILE A 120 7.16 3.72 -11.92
N MET A 121 6.92 4.81 -11.19
CA MET A 121 5.62 5.06 -10.58
C MET A 121 4.52 5.28 -11.63
N ASN A 122 4.86 5.93 -12.74
CA ASN A 122 3.94 6.09 -13.86
C ASN A 122 3.65 4.73 -14.54
N ILE A 123 4.66 3.89 -14.72
CA ILE A 123 4.49 2.54 -15.25
C ILE A 123 3.56 1.72 -14.34
N LEU A 124 3.78 1.75 -13.03
CA LEU A 124 2.95 1.04 -12.06
C LEU A 124 1.49 1.52 -12.10
N ALA A 125 1.27 2.84 -12.14
CA ALA A 125 -0.09 3.40 -12.23
C ALA A 125 -0.82 2.93 -13.50
N ARG A 126 -0.15 2.96 -14.65
CA ARG A 126 -0.73 2.45 -15.91
C ARG A 126 -1.00 0.94 -15.86
N SER A 127 -0.12 0.18 -15.21
CA SER A 127 -0.32 -1.26 -15.03
C SER A 127 -1.57 -1.58 -14.21
N VAL A 128 -1.83 -0.81 -13.15
CA VAL A 128 -3.06 -0.96 -12.35
C VAL A 128 -4.30 -0.60 -13.18
N LEU A 129 -4.25 0.49 -13.95
CA LEU A 129 -5.36 0.86 -14.83
C LEU A 129 -5.61 -0.18 -15.93
N GLU A 130 -4.58 -0.84 -16.43
CA GLU A 130 -4.73 -1.92 -17.42
C GLU A 130 -5.45 -3.14 -16.83
N MET A 131 -5.30 -3.42 -15.55
CA MET A 131 -6.00 -4.53 -14.88
C MET A 131 -7.52 -4.34 -14.86
N TYR A 132 -8.01 -3.11 -14.90
CA TYR A 132 -9.44 -2.79 -14.96
C TYR A 132 -10.18 -3.55 -16.08
N ARG A 133 -9.58 -3.65 -17.26
CA ARG A 133 -10.21 -4.30 -18.43
C ARG A 133 -10.39 -5.82 -18.27
N PHE A 134 -9.72 -6.45 -17.32
CA PHE A 134 -9.79 -7.89 -17.08
C PHE A 134 -10.68 -8.24 -15.89
N ASP A 135 -11.15 -7.25 -15.13
CA ASP A 135 -12.08 -7.45 -14.03
C ASP A 135 -13.50 -7.15 -14.50
N PRO A 136 -14.37 -8.17 -14.66
CA PRO A 136 -15.75 -7.96 -15.10
C PRO A 136 -16.58 -7.16 -14.10
N ASP A 137 -16.18 -7.15 -12.83
CA ASP A 137 -16.86 -6.47 -11.73
C ASP A 137 -16.08 -5.23 -11.25
N ALA A 138 -15.27 -4.61 -12.14
CA ALA A 138 -14.39 -3.50 -11.79
C ALA A 138 -15.11 -2.32 -11.13
N ASP A 139 -16.35 -2.04 -11.53
CA ASP A 139 -17.18 -0.93 -11.03
C ASP A 139 -18.10 -1.32 -9.86
N ASP A 140 -18.11 -2.61 -9.46
CA ASP A 140 -18.88 -3.04 -8.29
C ASP A 140 -18.16 -2.63 -7.00
N THR A 141 -18.76 -1.69 -6.27
CA THR A 141 -18.25 -1.17 -4.99
C THR A 141 -18.81 -1.89 -3.77
N SER A 142 -19.42 -3.07 -3.96
CA SER A 142 -19.83 -3.92 -2.85
C SER A 142 -18.65 -4.30 -1.97
N ARG A 143 -18.91 -4.51 -0.67
CA ARG A 143 -17.84 -4.82 0.29
C ARG A 143 -17.06 -6.08 -0.09
N ASP A 144 -17.74 -7.09 -0.55
CA ASP A 144 -17.15 -8.39 -0.90
C ASP A 144 -16.27 -8.25 -2.15
N ASN A 145 -16.75 -7.51 -3.15
CA ASN A 145 -15.95 -7.25 -4.35
C ASN A 145 -14.73 -6.36 -4.06
N LEU A 146 -14.88 -5.30 -3.24
CA LEU A 146 -13.75 -4.48 -2.82
C LEU A 146 -12.69 -5.29 -2.05
N MET A 147 -13.10 -6.27 -1.24
CA MET A 147 -12.20 -7.19 -0.55
C MET A 147 -11.45 -8.07 -1.56
N ARG A 148 -12.17 -8.67 -2.51
CA ARG A 148 -11.59 -9.47 -3.61
C ARG A 148 -10.57 -8.67 -4.40
N GLN A 149 -10.93 -7.47 -4.86
CA GLN A 149 -10.05 -6.58 -5.63
C GLN A 149 -8.81 -6.15 -4.83
N SER A 150 -8.97 -5.91 -3.51
CA SER A 150 -7.85 -5.57 -2.64
C SER A 150 -6.84 -6.71 -2.53
N ILE A 151 -7.32 -7.93 -2.33
CA ILE A 151 -6.48 -9.14 -2.27
C ILE A 151 -5.78 -9.36 -3.62
N ASP A 152 -6.50 -9.24 -4.72
CA ASP A 152 -5.97 -9.40 -6.06
C ASP A 152 -4.84 -8.39 -6.35
N LEU A 153 -5.04 -7.12 -6.03
CA LEU A 153 -4.02 -6.07 -6.17
C LEU A 153 -2.80 -6.33 -5.29
N ILE A 154 -3.00 -6.66 -4.01
CA ILE A 154 -1.91 -6.95 -3.06
C ILE A 154 -1.07 -8.12 -3.59
N SER A 155 -1.72 -9.16 -4.10
CA SER A 155 -1.05 -10.36 -4.62
C SER A 155 -0.24 -10.07 -5.90
N LYS A 156 -0.81 -9.35 -6.85
CA LYS A 156 -0.22 -9.10 -8.17
C LYS A 156 0.82 -7.98 -8.18
N PHE A 157 0.72 -7.03 -7.26
CA PHE A 157 1.55 -5.82 -7.29
C PHE A 157 3.06 -6.09 -7.21
N PRO A 158 3.57 -7.04 -6.40
CA PRO A 158 4.99 -7.42 -6.40
C PRO A 158 5.46 -7.90 -7.77
N THR A 159 4.66 -8.72 -8.44
CA THR A 159 4.98 -9.21 -9.80
C THR A 159 5.00 -8.08 -10.82
N ILE A 160 4.04 -7.14 -10.74
CA ILE A 160 4.01 -5.94 -11.58
C ILE A 160 5.28 -5.10 -11.35
N ILE A 161 5.67 -4.88 -10.10
CA ILE A 161 6.90 -4.13 -9.75
C ILE A 161 8.13 -4.79 -10.37
N ALA A 162 8.28 -6.09 -10.19
CA ALA A 162 9.43 -6.85 -10.69
C ALA A 162 9.52 -6.76 -12.23
N TYR A 163 8.41 -6.92 -12.93
CA TYR A 163 8.38 -6.82 -14.39
C TYR A 163 8.67 -5.41 -14.88
N ALA A 164 7.97 -4.42 -14.33
CA ALA A 164 8.16 -3.02 -14.68
C ALA A 164 9.60 -2.55 -14.45
N TYR A 165 10.21 -2.95 -13.32
CA TYR A 165 11.59 -2.59 -13.00
C TYR A 165 12.60 -3.26 -13.94
N ASN A 166 12.43 -4.54 -14.26
CA ASN A 166 13.31 -5.23 -15.20
C ASN A 166 13.20 -4.65 -16.61
N MET A 167 11.99 -4.27 -17.04
CA MET A 167 11.78 -3.57 -18.31
C MET A 167 12.45 -2.21 -18.34
N LEU A 168 12.27 -1.41 -17.28
CA LEU A 168 12.94 -0.12 -17.17
C LEU A 168 14.46 -0.25 -17.24
N ARG A 169 15.04 -1.23 -16.55
CA ARG A 169 16.49 -1.49 -16.60
C ARG A 169 16.96 -1.95 -17.97
N HIS A 170 16.18 -2.77 -18.64
CA HIS A 170 16.48 -3.21 -20.00
C HIS A 170 16.47 -2.03 -20.98
N ALA A 171 15.43 -1.22 -20.96
CA ALA A 171 15.27 -0.08 -21.86
C ALA A 171 16.30 1.03 -21.60
N THR A 172 16.58 1.33 -20.31
CA THR A 172 17.45 2.48 -19.95
C THR A 172 18.94 2.14 -19.96
N PHE A 173 19.31 0.93 -19.54
CA PHE A 173 20.70 0.55 -19.32
C PHE A 173 21.17 -0.61 -20.20
N GLY A 174 20.37 -1.07 -21.17
CA GLY A 174 20.71 -2.19 -22.05
C GLY A 174 20.96 -3.51 -21.31
N ARG A 175 20.40 -3.69 -20.11
CA ARG A 175 20.55 -4.92 -19.32
C ARG A 175 19.72 -6.04 -19.96
N SER A 176 20.18 -7.28 -19.81
CA SER A 176 19.39 -8.43 -20.24
C SER A 176 18.04 -8.43 -19.54
N LEU A 177 16.97 -8.69 -20.31
CA LEU A 177 15.63 -8.80 -19.77
C LEU A 177 15.43 -10.18 -19.14
N HIS A 178 15.20 -10.19 -17.85
CA HIS A 178 14.86 -11.39 -17.09
C HIS A 178 13.45 -11.28 -16.51
N ILE A 179 12.55 -12.08 -17.04
CA ILE A 179 11.17 -12.19 -16.53
C ILE A 179 11.05 -13.53 -15.81
N ARG A 180 10.79 -13.46 -14.52
CA ARG A 180 10.58 -14.63 -13.68
C ARG A 180 9.13 -14.66 -13.22
N HIS A 181 8.55 -15.85 -13.21
CA HIS A 181 7.24 -16.06 -12.61
C HIS A 181 7.39 -16.11 -11.08
N PRO A 182 6.36 -15.64 -10.35
CA PRO A 182 6.30 -15.86 -8.91
C PRO A 182 6.48 -17.36 -8.60
N GLN A 183 7.21 -17.66 -7.55
CA GLN A 183 7.42 -19.03 -7.11
C GLN A 183 6.38 -19.38 -6.06
N GLU A 184 5.65 -20.46 -6.28
CA GLU A 184 4.74 -21.02 -5.29
C GLU A 184 5.47 -21.30 -3.98
N LYS A 185 4.79 -21.10 -2.85
CA LYS A 185 5.30 -21.34 -1.48
C LYS A 185 6.33 -20.34 -0.96
N LEU A 186 6.71 -19.32 -1.72
CA LEU A 186 7.48 -18.19 -1.21
C LEU A 186 6.53 -17.07 -0.77
N SER A 187 6.91 -16.37 0.31
CA SER A 187 6.21 -15.16 0.72
C SER A 187 6.39 -14.03 -0.31
N ILE A 188 5.61 -12.96 -0.19
CA ILE A 188 5.79 -11.75 -1.02
C ILE A 188 7.22 -11.22 -0.92
N ALA A 189 7.80 -11.26 0.27
CA ALA A 189 9.15 -10.74 0.50
C ALA A 189 10.27 -11.62 -0.09
N GLU A 190 10.00 -12.90 -0.32
CA GLU A 190 10.95 -13.85 -0.91
C GLU A 190 10.86 -13.89 -2.43
N ASN A 191 9.71 -13.55 -3.01
CA ASN A 191 9.49 -13.45 -4.43
C ASN A 191 10.03 -12.14 -5.02
#